data_c373b40fe4a6fcb0772b661154cd784b
#
_entry.id   c373b40fe4a6fcb0772b661154cd784b
#
_cell.length_a   1.000
_cell.length_b   1.000
_cell.length_c   1.000
_cell.angle_alpha   90.00
_cell.angle_beta   90.00
_cell.angle_gamma   90.00
#
_symmetry.space_group_name_H-M   'P 1'
#
loop_
_entity.id
_entity.type
_entity.pdbx_description
1 polymer ?
#
loop_
_entity_poly.entity_id
_entity_poly.type
_entity_poly.pdbx_seq_one_letter_code
_entity_poly.pdbx_strand_id
1 'polypeptide(L)'
;MPELPEVQAVVNHYKPVFLKQKIERISNPNSYSKVFATHTLPKLNKNVGGQLIKDVFRRGKYIVLQTEKGYLCIHLRMTGQLQESLDSFVADKHCSFAIHLNKGKTIYFKDYRKFGRLYYYSTLDTLNACLLYTSDAADEF
;
A
#
# COMPACT_ATOMS: atom_id res chain seq x y z
N MET A 1 -5.77 -15.54 -4.00
CA MET A 1 -4.68 -14.55 -4.04
C MET A 1 -4.63 -13.90 -5.41
N PRO A 2 -4.56 -12.57 -5.51
CA PRO A 2 -4.50 -11.91 -6.81
C PRO A 2 -3.26 -12.32 -7.61
N GLU A 3 -3.48 -12.62 -8.87
CA GLU A 3 -2.38 -12.94 -9.80
C GLU A 3 -1.77 -11.67 -10.37
N LEU A 4 -0.64 -11.77 -11.06
CA LEU A 4 0.07 -10.60 -11.60
C LEU A 4 -0.82 -9.70 -12.47
N PRO A 5 -1.65 -10.22 -13.41
CA PRO A 5 -2.52 -9.36 -14.19
C PRO A 5 -3.53 -8.58 -13.35
N GLU A 6 -4.04 -9.18 -12.26
CA GLU A 6 -4.98 -8.52 -11.36
C GLU A 6 -4.29 -7.41 -10.58
N VAL A 7 -3.08 -7.65 -10.09
CA VAL A 7 -2.29 -6.64 -9.39
C VAL A 7 -1.96 -5.48 -10.34
N GLN A 8 -1.58 -5.79 -11.58
CA GLN A 8 -1.31 -4.76 -12.58
C GLN A 8 -2.56 -3.93 -12.89
N ALA A 9 -3.74 -4.56 -12.93
CA ALA A 9 -5.00 -3.83 -13.14
C ALA A 9 -5.28 -2.85 -11.99
N VAL A 10 -5.00 -3.24 -10.75
CA VAL A 10 -5.12 -2.35 -9.59
C VAL A 10 -4.17 -1.17 -9.72
N VAL A 11 -2.93 -1.41 -10.09
CA VAL A 11 -1.94 -0.34 -10.32
C VAL A 11 -2.43 0.62 -11.39
N ASN A 12 -2.91 0.09 -12.52
CA ASN A 12 -3.40 0.90 -13.62
C ASN A 12 -4.57 1.79 -13.20
N HIS A 13 -5.47 1.25 -12.40
CA HIS A 13 -6.63 2.01 -11.90
C HIS A 13 -6.22 3.12 -10.94
N TYR A 14 -5.30 2.83 -10.00
CA TYR A 14 -4.95 3.75 -8.93
C TYR A 14 -3.79 4.70 -9.27
N LYS A 15 -3.01 4.40 -10.29
CA LYS A 15 -1.92 5.30 -10.69
C LYS A 15 -2.39 6.75 -10.88
N PRO A 16 -3.45 7.02 -11.66
CA PRO A 16 -3.92 8.41 -11.81
C PRO A 16 -4.47 9.01 -10.51
N VAL A 17 -4.93 8.18 -9.58
CA VAL A 17 -5.44 8.65 -8.28
C VAL A 17 -4.30 9.11 -7.38
N PHE A 18 -3.21 8.35 -7.32
CA PHE A 18 -2.09 8.63 -6.44
C PHE A 18 -1.06 9.57 -7.02
N LEU A 19 -0.86 9.54 -8.34
CA LEU A 19 0.27 10.22 -8.97
C LEU A 19 0.19 11.73 -8.74
N LYS A 20 1.31 12.32 -8.28
CA LYS A 20 1.45 13.74 -7.98
C LYS A 20 0.61 14.22 -6.78
N GLN A 21 0.05 13.30 -6.00
CA GLN A 21 -0.59 13.63 -4.73
C GLN A 21 0.43 13.54 -3.59
N LYS A 22 0.23 14.32 -2.55
CA LYS A 22 1.02 14.19 -1.32
C LYS A 22 0.27 13.30 -0.34
N ILE A 23 1.02 12.47 0.36
CA ILE A 23 0.45 11.67 1.46
C ILE A 23 0.41 12.59 2.68
N GLU A 24 -0.77 12.90 3.18
CA GLU A 24 -0.88 13.63 4.44
C GLU A 24 -0.51 12.74 5.63
N ARG A 25 -1.11 11.57 5.68
CA ARG A 25 -0.86 10.58 6.74
C ARG A 25 -1.44 9.23 6.37
N ILE A 26 -1.00 8.22 7.10
CA ILE A 26 -1.61 6.89 7.08
C ILE A 26 -2.30 6.70 8.42
N SER A 27 -3.49 6.15 8.41
CA SER A 27 -4.26 5.84 9.61
C SER A 27 -4.52 4.35 9.73
N ASN A 28 -4.85 3.93 10.94
CA ASN A 28 -5.12 2.53 11.27
C ASN A 28 -6.44 2.49 12.06
N PRO A 29 -7.60 2.56 11.35
CA PRO A 29 -8.90 2.79 12.00
C PRO A 29 -9.31 1.75 13.02
N ASN A 30 -8.85 0.50 12.84
CA ASN A 30 -9.23 -0.61 13.70
C ASN A 30 -8.10 -1.10 14.59
N SER A 31 -7.03 -0.33 14.71
CA SER A 31 -5.88 -0.62 15.57
C SER A 31 -5.19 -1.94 15.27
N TYR A 32 -5.34 -2.47 14.07
CA TYR A 32 -4.71 -3.72 13.66
C TYR A 32 -3.27 -3.45 13.20
N SER A 33 -2.34 -3.48 14.14
CA SER A 33 -0.95 -3.06 13.90
C SER A 33 -0.12 -4.03 13.06
N LYS A 34 -0.53 -5.30 12.97
CA LYS A 34 0.19 -6.32 12.19
C LYS A 34 0.23 -6.03 10.69
N VAL A 35 -0.66 -5.17 10.19
CA VAL A 35 -0.63 -4.77 8.78
C VAL A 35 0.68 -4.06 8.42
N PHE A 36 1.30 -3.38 9.37
CA PHE A 36 2.54 -2.64 9.16
C PHE A 36 3.73 -3.57 9.37
N ALA A 37 4.33 -4.02 8.27
CA ALA A 37 5.33 -5.07 8.29
C ALA A 37 6.74 -4.59 8.64
N THR A 38 7.10 -3.36 8.26
CA THR A 38 8.47 -2.86 8.41
C THR A 38 8.63 -1.77 9.46
N HIS A 39 7.59 -0.97 9.71
CA HIS A 39 7.65 0.20 10.58
C HIS A 39 6.40 0.28 11.43
N THR A 40 6.52 0.84 12.64
CA THR A 40 5.33 1.23 13.40
C THR A 40 4.60 2.36 12.68
N LEU A 41 3.33 2.55 12.98
CA LEU A 41 2.56 3.62 12.34
C LEU A 41 3.16 5.02 12.55
N PRO A 42 3.62 5.40 13.75
CA PRO A 42 4.29 6.70 13.92
C PRO A 42 5.55 6.85 13.08
N LYS A 43 6.39 5.81 12.99
CA LYS A 43 7.60 5.84 12.18
C LYS A 43 7.27 5.89 10.70
N LEU A 44 6.25 5.14 10.27
CA LEU A 44 5.79 5.16 8.88
C LEU A 44 5.34 6.58 8.50
N ASN A 45 4.52 7.20 9.33
CA ASN A 45 4.05 8.56 9.08
C ASN A 45 5.18 9.60 9.09
N LYS A 46 6.21 9.38 9.90
CA LYS A 46 7.40 10.25 9.88
C LYS A 46 8.11 10.17 8.53
N ASN A 47 8.12 9.01 7.90
CA ASN A 47 8.79 8.82 6.60
C ASN A 47 7.94 9.26 5.41
N VAL A 48 6.63 9.01 5.43
CA VAL A 48 5.76 9.27 4.27
C VAL A 48 4.95 10.55 4.37
N GLY A 49 4.77 11.08 5.57
CA GLY A 49 3.95 12.28 5.77
C GLY A 49 4.48 13.49 5.01
N GLY A 50 3.62 14.13 4.22
CA GLY A 50 3.98 15.26 3.37
C GLY A 50 4.73 14.89 2.11
N GLN A 51 4.98 13.62 1.85
CA GLN A 51 5.76 13.19 0.69
C GLN A 51 4.92 13.14 -0.58
N LEU A 52 5.47 13.68 -1.67
CA LEU A 52 4.86 13.60 -2.99
C LEU A 52 5.02 12.18 -3.56
N ILE A 53 3.94 11.63 -4.09
CA ILE A 53 3.98 10.37 -4.82
C ILE A 53 4.46 10.64 -6.24
N LYS A 54 5.64 10.14 -6.58
CA LYS A 54 6.30 10.39 -7.86
C LYS A 54 5.96 9.36 -8.91
N ASP A 55 5.66 8.14 -8.50
CA ASP A 55 5.30 7.06 -9.41
C ASP A 55 4.50 5.98 -8.68
N VAL A 56 3.76 5.20 -9.44
CA VAL A 56 3.02 4.03 -8.96
C VAL A 56 3.27 2.90 -9.96
N PHE A 57 3.78 1.79 -9.47
CA PHE A 57 4.11 0.67 -10.36
C PHE A 57 3.95 -0.66 -9.61
N ARG A 58 4.02 -1.74 -10.37
CA ARG A 58 3.99 -3.10 -9.83
C ARG A 58 5.42 -3.64 -9.72
N ARG A 59 5.70 -4.31 -8.61
CA ARG A 59 6.92 -5.10 -8.45
C ARG A 59 6.52 -6.46 -7.85
N GLY A 60 6.56 -7.52 -8.68
CA GLY A 60 5.97 -8.78 -8.29
C GLY A 60 4.50 -8.61 -8.00
N LYS A 61 4.04 -9.11 -6.86
CA LYS A 61 2.66 -8.93 -6.39
C LYS A 61 2.49 -7.71 -5.48
N TYR A 62 3.51 -6.84 -5.41
CA TYR A 62 3.45 -5.59 -4.67
C TYR A 62 2.95 -4.46 -5.56
N ILE A 63 2.10 -3.62 -4.98
CA ILE A 63 1.79 -2.29 -5.51
C ILE A 63 2.76 -1.33 -4.84
N VAL A 64 3.51 -0.58 -5.63
CA VAL A 64 4.56 0.31 -5.11
C VAL A 64 4.20 1.76 -5.38
N LEU A 65 4.14 2.54 -4.31
CA LEU A 65 4.04 4.00 -4.37
C LEU A 65 5.44 4.57 -4.11
N GLN A 66 6.04 5.14 -5.14
CA GLN A 66 7.34 5.80 -5.00
C GLN A 66 7.14 7.22 -4.51
N THR A 67 7.74 7.54 -3.38
CA THR A 67 7.73 8.90 -2.82
C THR A 67 9.10 9.56 -3.02
N GLU A 68 9.22 10.81 -2.57
CA GLU A 68 10.50 11.53 -2.64
C GLU A 68 11.62 10.84 -1.84
N LYS A 69 11.27 10.18 -0.73
CA LYS A 69 12.24 9.55 0.17
C LYS A 69 12.36 8.04 0.04
N GLY A 70 11.35 7.37 -0.48
CA GLY A 70 11.37 5.92 -0.51
C GLY A 70 10.16 5.30 -1.19
N TYR A 71 9.85 4.07 -0.80
CA TYR A 71 8.88 3.23 -1.49
C TYR A 71 7.90 2.63 -0.49
N LEU A 72 6.62 2.97 -0.66
CA LEU A 72 5.54 2.40 0.13
C LEU A 72 4.94 1.25 -0.67
N CYS A 73 4.95 0.04 -0.12
CA CYS A 73 4.61 -1.17 -0.85
C CYS A 73 3.42 -1.86 -0.20
N ILE A 74 2.42 -2.18 -1.01
CA ILE A 74 1.18 -2.82 -0.57
C ILE A 74 1.12 -4.22 -1.15
N HIS A 75 0.97 -5.23 -0.30
CA HIS A 75 0.72 -6.60 -0.72
C HIS A 75 -0.73 -6.96 -0.41
N LEU A 76 -1.52 -7.23 -1.43
CA LEU A 76 -2.95 -7.51 -1.26
C LEU A 76 -3.22 -8.87 -0.63
N ARG A 77 -2.29 -9.80 -0.80
CA ARG A 77 -2.43 -11.19 -0.32
C ARG A 77 -3.70 -11.84 -0.88
N MET A 78 -4.58 -12.33 0.00
CA MET A 78 -5.74 -13.12 -0.43
C MET A 78 -6.99 -12.27 -0.68
N THR A 79 -7.30 -11.37 0.23
CA THR A 79 -8.57 -10.61 0.20
C THR A 79 -8.40 -9.11 0.27
N GLY A 80 -7.17 -8.60 0.25
CA GLY A 80 -6.92 -7.16 0.31
C GLY A 80 -7.41 -6.45 -0.94
N GLN A 81 -8.03 -5.29 -0.73
CA GLN A 81 -8.54 -4.44 -1.81
C GLN A 81 -8.33 -2.98 -1.47
N LEU A 82 -7.95 -2.19 -2.47
CA LEU A 82 -7.96 -0.75 -2.36
C LEU A 82 -9.33 -0.22 -2.78
N GLN A 83 -9.85 0.74 -2.03
CA GLN A 83 -11.16 1.35 -2.29
C GLN A 83 -11.10 2.85 -2.08
N GLU A 84 -11.84 3.59 -2.90
CA GLU A 84 -11.93 5.05 -2.80
C GLU A 84 -13.02 5.51 -1.83
N SER A 85 -13.91 4.60 -1.43
CA SER A 85 -14.95 4.87 -0.44
C SER A 85 -15.21 3.62 0.37
N LEU A 86 -15.71 3.80 1.60
CA LEU A 86 -16.16 2.71 2.45
C LEU A 86 -17.68 2.71 2.52
N ASP A 87 -18.28 1.52 2.40
CA ASP A 87 -19.66 1.32 2.78
C ASP A 87 -19.80 1.58 4.27
N SER A 88 -20.71 2.44 4.63
CA SER A 88 -20.77 3.10 5.93
C SER A 88 -20.92 2.21 7.15
N PHE A 89 -21.22 0.93 7.01
CA PHE A 89 -21.51 0.06 8.16
C PHE A 89 -20.57 -1.11 8.36
N VAL A 90 -20.15 -1.75 7.27
CA VAL A 90 -19.40 -3.01 7.35
C VAL A 90 -17.92 -2.79 7.08
N ALA A 91 -17.61 -1.77 6.35
CA ALA A 91 -16.28 -1.56 5.82
C ALA A 91 -15.28 -1.10 6.86
N ASP A 92 -15.73 -0.34 7.87
CA ASP A 92 -14.80 0.21 8.86
C ASP A 92 -14.08 -0.88 9.65
N LYS A 93 -14.77 -1.96 10.03
CA LYS A 93 -14.13 -3.02 10.80
C LYS A 93 -13.15 -3.86 9.98
N HIS A 94 -13.21 -3.80 8.66
CA HIS A 94 -12.30 -4.51 7.77
C HIS A 94 -11.24 -3.61 7.15
N CYS A 95 -11.23 -2.33 7.47
CA CYS A 95 -10.23 -1.41 6.99
C CYS A 95 -8.97 -1.52 7.85
N SER A 96 -7.91 -2.11 7.29
CA SER A 96 -6.64 -2.28 8.00
C SER A 96 -5.82 -1.01 8.05
N PHE A 97 -5.83 -0.23 6.97
CA PHE A 97 -5.21 1.10 6.96
C PHE A 97 -5.88 1.98 5.91
N ALA A 98 -5.63 3.26 6.01
CA ALA A 98 -6.07 4.23 5.02
C ALA A 98 -4.94 5.21 4.71
N ILE A 99 -4.80 5.57 3.44
CA ILE A 99 -3.84 6.56 2.97
C ILE A 99 -4.62 7.84 2.70
N HIS A 100 -4.36 8.86 3.51
CA HIS A 100 -5.00 10.17 3.37
C HIS A 100 -4.15 11.04 2.47
N LEU A 101 -4.70 11.40 1.31
CA LEU A 101 -4.03 12.26 0.34
C LEU A 101 -4.42 13.71 0.59
N ASN A 102 -3.61 14.62 0.09
CA ASN A 102 -3.96 16.03 0.10
C ASN A 102 -5.25 16.24 -0.72
N LYS A 103 -5.93 17.37 -0.51
CA LYS A 103 -7.22 17.68 -1.15
C LYS A 103 -8.37 16.78 -0.69
N GLY A 104 -8.22 16.15 0.47
CA GLY A 104 -9.31 15.43 1.12
C GLY A 104 -9.64 14.05 0.58
N LYS A 105 -8.83 13.51 -0.35
CA LYS A 105 -9.07 12.16 -0.86
C LYS A 105 -8.40 11.12 0.04
N THR A 106 -9.11 10.01 0.29
CA THR A 106 -8.59 8.91 1.10
C THR A 106 -8.75 7.61 0.33
N ILE A 107 -7.69 6.80 0.34
CA ILE A 107 -7.72 5.45 -0.24
C ILE A 107 -7.65 4.45 0.91
N TYR A 108 -8.63 3.57 0.95
CA TYR A 108 -8.81 2.60 2.04
C TYR A 108 -8.30 1.23 1.61
N PHE A 109 -7.63 0.54 2.53
CA PHE A 109 -7.25 -0.86 2.34
C PHE A 109 -8.18 -1.74 3.14
N LYS A 110 -9.14 -2.37 2.44
CA LYS A 110 -10.12 -3.27 3.02
C LYS A 110 -9.62 -4.71 2.90
N ASP A 111 -9.63 -5.44 4.01
CA ASP A 111 -9.12 -6.81 4.02
C ASP A 111 -9.85 -7.67 5.05
N TYR A 112 -10.72 -8.56 4.57
CA TYR A 112 -11.50 -9.44 5.44
C TYR A 112 -10.63 -10.41 6.23
N ARG A 113 -9.58 -10.95 5.62
CA ARG A 113 -8.73 -11.98 6.23
C ARG A 113 -7.52 -11.40 6.96
N LYS A 114 -7.25 -10.12 6.79
CA LYS A 114 -6.17 -9.40 7.45
C LYS A 114 -4.77 -9.97 7.16
N PHE A 115 -4.57 -10.56 5.99
CA PHE A 115 -3.28 -11.09 5.56
C PHE A 115 -2.45 -10.08 4.78
N GLY A 116 -3.09 -9.06 4.22
CA GLY A 116 -2.41 -8.01 3.47
C GLY A 116 -1.43 -7.24 4.35
N ARG A 117 -0.40 -6.67 3.75
CA ARG A 117 0.67 -5.99 4.49
C ARG A 117 1.10 -4.72 3.79
N LEU A 118 1.58 -3.78 4.58
CA LEU A 118 2.13 -2.52 4.14
C LEU A 118 3.60 -2.47 4.57
N TYR A 119 4.48 -2.19 3.61
CA TYR A 119 5.93 -2.15 3.80
C TYR A 119 6.44 -0.78 3.41
N TYR A 120 7.53 -0.35 4.00
CA TYR A 120 8.24 0.84 3.56
C TYR A 120 9.73 0.55 3.44
N TYR A 121 10.31 0.92 2.31
CA TYR A 121 11.74 0.76 2.03
C TYR A 121 12.32 2.10 1.58
N SER A 122 13.47 2.46 2.13
CA SER A 122 14.10 3.74 1.81
C SER A 122 14.81 3.73 0.46
N THR A 123 15.16 2.56 -0.07
CA THR A 123 15.87 2.44 -1.34
C THR A 123 15.26 1.34 -2.22
N LEU A 124 15.44 1.48 -3.54
CA LEU A 124 15.02 0.46 -4.48
C LEU A 124 15.81 -0.84 -4.30
N ASP A 125 17.09 -0.74 -3.93
CA ASP A 125 17.92 -1.92 -3.67
C ASP A 125 17.36 -2.73 -2.52
N THR A 126 16.92 -2.09 -1.44
CA THR A 126 16.32 -2.78 -0.30
C THR A 126 15.01 -3.46 -0.71
N LEU A 127 14.17 -2.79 -1.48
CA LEU A 127 12.94 -3.37 -2.00
C LEU A 127 13.23 -4.61 -2.84
N ASN A 128 14.17 -4.53 -3.77
CA ASN A 128 14.52 -5.64 -4.65
C ASN A 128 15.13 -6.80 -3.86
N ALA A 129 15.96 -6.52 -2.86
CA ALA A 129 16.55 -7.56 -2.01
C ALA A 129 15.46 -8.31 -1.25
N CYS A 130 14.45 -7.63 -0.72
CA CYS A 130 13.34 -8.27 -0.04
C CYS A 130 12.53 -9.16 -0.99
N LEU A 131 12.32 -8.75 -2.22
CA LEU A 131 11.60 -9.53 -3.22
C LEU A 131 12.33 -10.83 -3.58
N LEU A 132 13.66 -10.85 -3.55
CA LEU A 132 14.43 -12.06 -3.85
C LEU A 132 14.18 -13.19 -2.86
N TYR A 133 13.69 -12.88 -1.66
CA TYR A 133 13.43 -13.86 -0.61
C TYR A 133 11.94 -14.19 -0.46
N THR A 134 11.11 -13.83 -1.45
CA THR A 134 9.67 -14.10 -1.43
C THR A 134 9.26 -14.93 -2.64
N SER A 135 8.11 -15.62 -2.53
CA SER A 135 7.53 -16.33 -3.66
C SER A 135 7.14 -15.40 -4.80
N ASP A 136 6.95 -14.12 -4.51
CA ASP A 136 6.57 -13.13 -5.52
C ASP A 136 7.68 -12.86 -6.53
N ALA A 137 8.93 -13.01 -6.13
CA ALA A 137 10.07 -12.84 -7.04
C ALA A 137 10.05 -13.87 -8.17
N ALA A 138 9.60 -15.08 -7.90
CA ALA A 138 9.51 -16.14 -8.91
C ALA A 138 8.47 -15.81 -9.99
N ASP A 139 7.46 -15.05 -9.68
CA ASP A 139 6.38 -14.68 -10.61
C ASP A 139 6.83 -13.63 -11.63
N GLU A 140 8.01 -13.04 -11.47
CA GLU A 140 8.57 -12.08 -12.43
C GLU A 140 9.25 -12.76 -13.62
N PHE A 141 9.54 -14.03 -13.54
CA PHE A 141 10.32 -14.78 -14.53
C PHE A 141 9.50 -15.78 -15.33
#